data_8db237c99c5bb7842202ef9e57def33b
#
_entry.id   8db237c99c5bb7842202ef9e57def33b
#
_cell.length_a   1.000
_cell.length_b   1.000
_cell.length_c   1.000
_cell.angle_alpha   90.00
_cell.angle_beta   90.00
_cell.angle_gamma   90.00
#
_symmetry.space_group_name_H-M   'P 1'
#
loop_
_entity.id
_entity.type
_entity.pdbx_description
1 polymer ?
#
loop_
_entity_poly.entity_id
_entity_poly.type
_entity_poly.pdbx_seq_one_letter_code
_entity_poly.pdbx_strand_id
1 'polypeptide(L)'
;STHGFSPDNDTYVAMRDNVERIKIVSVERIRDEISKLLVGKNPSLGLRTFVESGLSSYILPELNELKIEVDPNHHHKDVYEHTLKVVDNVSPTLTRRLGALFHDIAKPNTKGIENGKVHFRHHEVVGAKMTKKILQNLKYDKKTIKNVASLVELHLRPHTFKMGWTDSAVRRYIVDAGEVLEDLNNLVRADVTTKNKQKAQEIFEKLDEMETRIKEVLEKEEMSKLRPPISGDEIMSLFDLEPGPKVGVIMKALYEQRINEGEVSKEEAIKLAKETFDNL
;
A
#
# COMPACT_ATOMS: atom_id res chain seq x y z
N SER A 1 -22.04 0.07 9.34
CA SER A 1 -21.35 -0.78 8.35
C SER A 1 -21.80 -2.25 8.40
N THR A 2 -21.88 -2.88 9.56
CA THR A 2 -22.18 -4.32 9.71
C THR A 2 -23.62 -4.68 9.30
N HIS A 3 -24.60 -3.91 9.76
CA HIS A 3 -26.02 -4.21 9.56
C HIS A 3 -26.70 -3.34 8.50
N GLY A 4 -26.00 -2.37 7.91
CA GLY A 4 -26.55 -1.45 6.93
C GLY A 4 -27.53 -0.41 7.51
N PHE A 5 -27.52 -0.23 8.83
CA PHE A 5 -28.35 0.78 9.48
C PHE A 5 -27.68 2.15 9.41
N SER A 6 -28.49 3.18 9.22
CA SER A 6 -28.09 4.58 9.39
C SER A 6 -28.66 5.10 10.70
N PRO A 7 -27.93 5.93 11.46
CA PRO A 7 -28.49 6.63 12.60
C PRO A 7 -29.69 7.49 12.17
N ASP A 8 -30.72 7.60 13.01
CA ASP A 8 -31.73 8.60 12.83
C ASP A 8 -31.19 10.02 13.10
N ASN A 9 -32.00 11.04 12.81
CA ASN A 9 -31.54 12.42 12.90
C ASN A 9 -31.17 12.83 14.33
N ASP A 10 -31.94 12.40 15.33
CA ASP A 10 -31.70 12.75 16.73
C ASP A 10 -30.41 12.09 17.24
N THR A 11 -30.14 10.84 16.84
CA THR A 11 -28.89 10.14 17.09
C THR A 11 -27.71 10.86 16.45
N TYR A 12 -27.83 11.34 15.21
CA TYR A 12 -26.80 12.13 14.55
C TYR A 12 -26.49 13.43 15.28
N VAL A 13 -27.49 14.16 15.71
CA VAL A 13 -27.34 15.39 16.49
C VAL A 13 -26.63 15.07 17.81
N ALA A 14 -27.08 14.06 18.53
CA ALA A 14 -26.48 13.64 19.78
C ALA A 14 -24.99 13.20 19.61
N MET A 15 -24.66 12.54 18.50
CA MET A 15 -23.26 12.17 18.18
C MET A 15 -22.39 13.40 18.00
N ARG A 16 -22.86 14.41 17.25
CA ARG A 16 -22.12 15.67 17.03
C ARG A 16 -21.94 16.47 18.31
N ASP A 17 -22.98 16.61 19.09
CA ASP A 17 -22.96 17.36 20.35
C ASP A 17 -22.01 16.75 21.39
N ASN A 18 -21.80 15.44 21.32
CA ASN A 18 -20.96 14.69 22.24
C ASN A 18 -19.64 14.22 21.64
N VAL A 19 -19.27 14.66 20.43
CA VAL A 19 -18.08 14.17 19.71
C VAL A 19 -16.80 14.26 20.50
N GLU A 20 -16.62 15.31 21.31
CA GLU A 20 -15.43 15.50 22.14
C GLU A 20 -15.21 14.43 23.20
N ARG A 21 -16.29 13.73 23.60
CA ARG A 21 -16.18 12.63 24.58
C ARG A 21 -15.35 11.46 24.05
N ILE A 22 -15.07 11.41 22.75
CA ILE A 22 -14.17 10.38 22.19
C ILE A 22 -12.79 10.43 22.83
N LYS A 23 -12.36 11.60 23.36
CA LYS A 23 -11.08 11.79 24.04
C LYS A 23 -10.91 10.94 25.31
N ILE A 24 -12.01 10.46 25.93
CA ILE A 24 -11.96 9.59 27.10
C ILE A 24 -11.86 8.10 26.75
N VAL A 25 -12.04 7.75 25.46
CA VAL A 25 -11.98 6.37 24.98
C VAL A 25 -10.53 6.00 24.71
N SER A 26 -10.10 4.82 25.15
CA SER A 26 -8.73 4.36 24.87
C SER A 26 -8.51 4.15 23.36
N VAL A 27 -7.30 4.40 22.92
CA VAL A 27 -6.91 4.29 21.49
C VAL A 27 -7.12 2.87 20.98
N GLU A 28 -6.89 1.86 21.81
CA GLU A 28 -7.09 0.46 21.45
C GLU A 28 -8.56 0.15 21.14
N ARG A 29 -9.48 0.69 21.93
CA ARG A 29 -10.92 0.54 21.65
C ARG A 29 -11.32 1.25 20.37
N ILE A 30 -10.80 2.45 20.15
CA ILE A 30 -11.02 3.20 18.90
C ILE A 30 -10.51 2.39 17.71
N ARG A 31 -9.28 1.84 17.77
CA ARG A 31 -8.71 0.97 16.74
C ARG A 31 -9.62 -0.23 16.45
N ASP A 32 -10.08 -0.89 17.50
CA ASP A 32 -10.88 -2.10 17.36
C ASP A 32 -12.23 -1.81 16.70
N GLU A 33 -12.86 -0.68 17.02
CA GLU A 33 -14.12 -0.26 16.35
C GLU A 33 -13.89 0.17 14.91
N ILE A 34 -12.79 0.87 14.58
CA ILE A 34 -12.41 1.19 13.20
C ILE A 34 -12.17 -0.10 12.41
N SER A 35 -11.46 -1.07 13.01
CA SER A 35 -11.20 -2.36 12.36
C SER A 35 -12.49 -3.12 12.06
N LYS A 36 -13.45 -3.17 13.00
CA LYS A 36 -14.77 -3.78 12.79
C LYS A 36 -15.58 -3.03 11.72
N LEU A 37 -15.54 -1.70 11.72
CA LEU A 37 -16.18 -0.88 10.71
C LEU A 37 -15.67 -1.24 9.31
N LEU A 38 -14.35 -1.32 9.15
CA LEU A 38 -13.69 -1.57 7.86
C LEU A 38 -14.00 -2.97 7.31
N VAL A 39 -13.99 -4.01 8.14
CA VAL A 39 -14.27 -5.38 7.68
C VAL A 39 -15.77 -5.68 7.57
N GLY A 40 -16.64 -4.75 7.93
CA GLY A 40 -18.08 -4.85 7.79
C GLY A 40 -18.54 -4.95 6.33
N LYS A 41 -19.82 -5.29 6.12
CA LYS A 41 -20.40 -5.44 4.78
C LYS A 41 -20.47 -4.13 3.99
N ASN A 42 -20.67 -2.99 4.67
CA ASN A 42 -20.86 -1.67 4.08
C ASN A 42 -19.89 -0.66 4.71
N PRO A 43 -18.56 -0.80 4.51
CA PRO A 43 -17.58 0.05 5.18
C PRO A 43 -17.69 1.51 4.77
N SER A 44 -18.03 1.81 3.51
CA SER A 44 -18.23 3.19 3.04
C SER A 44 -19.35 3.92 3.80
N LEU A 45 -20.44 3.22 4.11
CA LEU A 45 -21.52 3.79 4.93
C LEU A 45 -21.01 4.15 6.34
N GLY A 46 -20.25 3.25 6.96
CA GLY A 46 -19.64 3.49 8.26
C GLY A 46 -18.64 4.65 8.23
N LEU A 47 -17.79 4.73 7.19
CA LEU A 47 -16.84 5.83 7.01
C LEU A 47 -17.53 7.19 6.77
N ARG A 48 -18.65 7.22 6.02
CA ARG A 48 -19.45 8.44 5.89
C ARG A 48 -19.99 8.90 7.24
N THR A 49 -20.62 8.01 7.98
CA THR A 49 -21.11 8.31 9.34
C THR A 49 -19.96 8.80 10.25
N PHE A 50 -18.80 8.17 10.17
CA PHE A 50 -17.60 8.57 10.93
C PHE A 50 -17.13 9.99 10.60
N VAL A 51 -17.15 10.38 9.32
CA VAL A 51 -16.81 11.75 8.88
C VAL A 51 -17.91 12.74 9.22
N GLU A 52 -19.16 12.43 8.92
CA GLU A 52 -20.31 13.34 9.11
C GLU A 52 -20.63 13.60 10.57
N SER A 53 -20.36 12.65 11.46
CA SER A 53 -20.51 12.83 12.90
C SER A 53 -19.41 13.71 13.52
N GLY A 54 -18.34 14.01 12.78
CA GLY A 54 -17.18 14.76 13.27
C GLY A 54 -16.14 13.92 14.01
N LEU A 55 -16.37 12.61 14.23
CA LEU A 55 -15.42 11.72 14.92
C LEU A 55 -14.07 11.64 14.19
N SER A 56 -14.08 11.69 12.86
CA SER A 56 -12.85 11.64 12.05
C SER A 56 -11.89 12.78 12.38
N SER A 57 -12.40 13.97 12.72
CA SER A 57 -11.56 15.14 13.05
C SER A 57 -10.69 14.91 14.30
N TYR A 58 -11.11 14.03 15.20
CA TYR A 58 -10.36 13.67 16.41
C TYR A 58 -9.48 12.44 16.26
N ILE A 59 -9.80 11.54 15.34
CA ILE A 59 -9.19 10.20 15.24
C ILE A 59 -8.33 10.07 13.98
N LEU A 60 -8.84 10.55 12.84
CA LEU A 60 -8.22 10.42 11.52
C LEU A 60 -8.55 11.68 10.68
N PRO A 61 -8.01 12.85 11.06
CA PRO A 61 -8.31 14.11 10.37
C PRO A 61 -7.90 14.08 8.89
N GLU A 62 -6.88 13.33 8.52
CA GLU A 62 -6.40 13.18 7.15
C GLU A 62 -7.50 12.67 6.20
N LEU A 63 -8.46 11.88 6.70
CA LEU A 63 -9.60 11.42 5.90
C LEU A 63 -10.51 12.57 5.46
N ASN A 64 -10.65 13.61 6.28
CA ASN A 64 -11.43 14.79 5.93
C ASN A 64 -10.74 15.62 4.84
N GLU A 65 -9.41 15.63 4.84
CA GLU A 65 -8.59 16.35 3.86
C GLU A 65 -8.72 15.77 2.44
N LEU A 66 -9.17 14.51 2.30
CA LEU A 66 -9.43 13.90 0.99
C LEU A 66 -10.59 14.53 0.22
N LYS A 67 -11.42 15.35 0.88
CA LYS A 67 -12.49 16.14 0.24
C LYS A 67 -11.91 17.35 -0.49
N ILE A 68 -11.00 17.10 -1.43
CA ILE A 68 -10.40 18.15 -2.26
C ILE A 68 -11.13 18.24 -3.59
N GLU A 69 -11.47 19.46 -3.99
CA GLU A 69 -11.85 19.76 -5.38
C GLU A 69 -10.60 19.63 -6.26
N VAL A 70 -10.59 18.65 -7.12
CA VAL A 70 -9.36 18.26 -7.81
C VAL A 70 -9.10 19.11 -9.05
N ASP A 71 -10.08 19.58 -9.76
CA ASP A 71 -9.92 20.52 -10.90
C ASP A 71 -11.31 20.97 -11.37
N PRO A 72 -11.61 22.29 -11.38
CA PRO A 72 -12.89 22.80 -11.90
C PRO A 72 -13.13 22.49 -13.39
N ASN A 73 -12.06 22.25 -14.17
CA ASN A 73 -12.12 22.02 -15.61
C ASN A 73 -12.09 20.55 -16.02
N HIS A 74 -11.76 19.66 -15.10
CA HIS A 74 -11.73 18.21 -15.35
C HIS A 74 -12.55 17.55 -14.24
N HIS A 75 -13.61 16.85 -14.61
CA HIS A 75 -14.50 16.09 -13.73
C HIS A 75 -13.73 14.95 -13.01
N HIS A 76 -12.62 15.30 -12.34
CA HIS A 76 -11.90 14.36 -11.50
C HIS A 76 -12.75 14.06 -10.29
N LYS A 77 -12.87 12.79 -10.01
CA LYS A 77 -13.57 12.25 -8.86
C LYS A 77 -12.99 12.86 -7.59
N ASP A 78 -13.82 13.32 -6.71
CA ASP A 78 -13.47 13.57 -5.33
C ASP A 78 -12.66 12.38 -4.78
N VAL A 79 -11.46 12.65 -4.28
CA VAL A 79 -10.54 11.61 -3.77
C VAL A 79 -11.19 10.84 -2.63
N TYR A 80 -11.98 11.50 -1.80
CA TYR A 80 -12.73 10.85 -0.73
C TYR A 80 -13.74 9.83 -1.28
N GLU A 81 -14.57 10.22 -2.24
CA GLU A 81 -15.54 9.32 -2.86
C GLU A 81 -14.88 8.16 -3.62
N HIS A 82 -13.75 8.42 -4.25
CA HIS A 82 -12.92 7.39 -4.84
C HIS A 82 -12.42 6.39 -3.78
N THR A 83 -11.83 6.89 -2.70
CA THR A 83 -11.34 6.07 -1.59
C THR A 83 -12.43 5.18 -1.01
N LEU A 84 -13.63 5.72 -0.78
CA LEU A 84 -14.77 4.93 -0.29
C LEU A 84 -15.12 3.77 -1.22
N LYS A 85 -15.11 4.01 -2.54
CA LYS A 85 -15.36 2.95 -3.54
C LYS A 85 -14.29 1.88 -3.52
N VAL A 86 -13.01 2.28 -3.45
CA VAL A 86 -11.91 1.32 -3.37
C VAL A 86 -12.01 0.48 -2.11
N VAL A 87 -12.36 1.10 -0.96
CA VAL A 87 -12.61 0.38 0.29
C VAL A 87 -13.75 -0.63 0.13
N ASP A 88 -14.85 -0.31 -0.54
CA ASP A 88 -15.95 -1.25 -0.77
C ASP A 88 -15.56 -2.41 -1.71
N ASN A 89 -14.70 -2.13 -2.71
CA ASN A 89 -14.33 -3.08 -3.75
C ASN A 89 -13.31 -4.13 -3.30
N VAL A 90 -12.42 -3.82 -2.35
CA VAL A 90 -11.41 -4.79 -1.88
C VAL A 90 -12.07 -5.90 -1.04
N SER A 91 -11.47 -7.09 -1.06
CA SER A 91 -11.91 -8.19 -0.20
C SER A 91 -11.87 -7.80 1.29
N PRO A 92 -12.81 -8.30 2.13
CA PRO A 92 -13.03 -7.80 3.48
C PRO A 92 -12.01 -8.33 4.51
N THR A 93 -10.71 -8.19 4.22
CA THR A 93 -9.63 -8.40 5.19
C THR A 93 -9.16 -7.06 5.73
N LEU A 94 -8.71 -7.02 6.97
CA LEU A 94 -8.28 -5.77 7.62
C LEU A 94 -7.14 -5.10 6.85
N THR A 95 -6.13 -5.87 6.43
CA THR A 95 -4.97 -5.35 5.67
C THR A 95 -5.41 -4.70 4.36
N ARG A 96 -6.26 -5.36 3.56
CA ARG A 96 -6.78 -4.83 2.29
C ARG A 96 -7.61 -3.57 2.49
N ARG A 97 -8.52 -3.58 3.49
CA ARG A 97 -9.38 -2.45 3.82
C ARG A 97 -8.60 -1.23 4.31
N LEU A 98 -7.58 -1.43 5.15
CA LEU A 98 -6.66 -0.37 5.55
C LEU A 98 -5.82 0.12 4.37
N GLY A 99 -5.29 -0.78 3.54
CA GLY A 99 -4.58 -0.42 2.31
C GLY A 99 -5.44 0.46 1.39
N ALA A 100 -6.70 0.07 1.17
CA ALA A 100 -7.66 0.83 0.38
C ALA A 100 -8.01 2.20 1.01
N LEU A 101 -8.13 2.27 2.34
CA LEU A 101 -8.40 3.52 3.04
C LEU A 101 -7.25 4.52 2.90
N PHE A 102 -6.00 4.03 2.88
CA PHE A 102 -4.82 4.89 2.95
C PHE A 102 -4.06 5.04 1.62
N HIS A 103 -4.42 4.32 0.54
CA HIS A 103 -3.63 4.34 -0.70
C HIS A 103 -3.41 5.77 -1.24
N ASP A 104 -4.40 6.61 -1.13
CA ASP A 104 -4.43 7.99 -1.63
C ASP A 104 -4.34 9.07 -0.54
N ILE A 105 -4.05 8.70 0.71
CA ILE A 105 -4.14 9.58 1.88
C ILE A 105 -3.26 10.83 1.78
N ALA A 106 -2.17 10.77 1.03
CA ALA A 106 -1.24 11.89 0.85
C ALA A 106 -1.53 12.76 -0.38
N LYS A 107 -2.57 12.51 -1.16
CA LYS A 107 -2.92 13.36 -2.31
C LYS A 107 -3.10 14.83 -1.96
N PRO A 108 -3.77 15.20 -0.82
CA PRO A 108 -3.84 16.59 -0.41
C PRO A 108 -2.47 17.23 -0.19
N ASN A 109 -1.55 16.51 0.43
CA ASN A 109 -0.22 16.99 0.80
C ASN A 109 0.77 17.05 -0.37
N THR A 110 0.47 16.35 -1.48
CA THR A 110 1.33 16.25 -2.67
C THR A 110 0.71 16.89 -3.91
N LYS A 111 -0.43 17.58 -3.74
CA LYS A 111 -1.10 18.30 -4.81
C LYS A 111 -0.19 19.41 -5.34
N GLY A 112 0.10 19.38 -6.63
CA GLY A 112 0.82 20.42 -7.35
C GLY A 112 0.11 20.78 -8.66
N ILE A 113 0.46 21.93 -9.23
CA ILE A 113 -0.04 22.39 -10.52
C ILE A 113 1.16 22.66 -11.42
N GLU A 114 1.22 22.02 -12.57
CA GLU A 114 2.25 22.23 -13.58
C GLU A 114 1.60 22.32 -14.95
N ASN A 115 1.90 23.38 -15.69
CA ASN A 115 1.28 23.67 -17.00
C ASN A 115 -0.27 23.62 -16.98
N GLY A 116 -0.88 24.12 -15.91
CA GLY A 116 -2.33 24.13 -15.71
C GLY A 116 -2.96 22.76 -15.41
N LYS A 117 -2.15 21.72 -15.21
CA LYS A 117 -2.61 20.38 -14.86
C LYS A 117 -2.27 20.04 -13.42
N VAL A 118 -3.24 19.50 -12.70
CA VAL A 118 -3.05 19.00 -11.32
C VAL A 118 -2.31 17.66 -11.36
N HIS A 119 -1.36 17.49 -10.47
CA HIS A 119 -0.63 16.25 -10.24
C HIS A 119 -0.46 15.97 -8.73
N PHE A 120 -0.16 14.70 -8.42
CA PHE A 120 0.06 14.22 -7.03
C PHE A 120 1.34 13.37 -6.98
N ARG A 121 2.49 13.99 -7.32
CA ARG A 121 3.76 13.26 -7.42
C ARG A 121 4.20 12.72 -6.08
N HIS A 122 4.62 11.46 -6.05
CA HIS A 122 5.15 10.78 -4.87
C HIS A 122 4.14 10.62 -3.71
N HIS A 123 2.83 10.70 -4.01
CA HIS A 123 1.83 10.49 -2.95
C HIS A 123 1.90 9.08 -2.35
N GLU A 124 2.36 8.08 -3.09
CA GLU A 124 2.59 6.72 -2.62
C GLU A 124 3.66 6.67 -1.53
N VAL A 125 4.79 7.36 -1.72
CA VAL A 125 5.91 7.40 -0.75
C VAL A 125 5.55 8.22 0.49
N VAL A 126 4.94 9.39 0.29
CA VAL A 126 4.47 10.25 1.38
C VAL A 126 3.35 9.55 2.14
N GLY A 127 2.40 8.96 1.42
CA GLY A 127 1.28 8.20 1.97
C GLY A 127 1.72 7.03 2.83
N ALA A 128 2.72 6.26 2.40
CA ALA A 128 3.27 5.17 3.19
C ALA A 128 3.86 5.65 4.54
N LYS A 129 4.55 6.80 4.55
CA LYS A 129 5.07 7.42 5.79
C LYS A 129 3.94 7.90 6.70
N MET A 130 2.93 8.57 6.14
CA MET A 130 1.75 9.02 6.87
C MET A 130 1.01 7.82 7.47
N THR A 131 0.75 6.78 6.68
CA THR A 131 0.09 5.55 7.10
C THR A 131 0.81 4.89 8.27
N LYS A 132 2.15 4.75 8.22
CA LYS A 132 2.94 4.24 9.34
C LYS A 132 2.68 5.01 10.62
N LYS A 133 2.72 6.36 10.56
CA LYS A 133 2.50 7.23 11.73
C LYS A 133 1.06 7.11 12.26
N ILE A 134 0.06 7.12 11.38
CA ILE A 134 -1.36 6.98 11.75
C ILE A 134 -1.60 5.65 12.46
N LEU A 135 -1.15 4.54 11.86
CA LEU A 135 -1.35 3.20 12.42
C LEU A 135 -0.55 2.98 13.72
N GLN A 136 0.61 3.59 13.88
CA GLN A 136 1.34 3.61 15.15
C GLN A 136 0.57 4.35 16.24
N ASN A 137 0.01 5.53 15.93
CA ASN A 137 -0.82 6.30 16.85
C ASN A 137 -2.07 5.52 17.27
N LEU A 138 -2.67 4.77 16.33
CA LEU A 138 -3.80 3.88 16.59
C LEU A 138 -3.39 2.54 17.23
N LYS A 139 -2.10 2.36 17.55
CA LYS A 139 -1.56 1.17 18.23
C LYS A 139 -1.84 -0.16 17.52
N TYR A 140 -1.79 -0.16 16.18
CA TYR A 140 -1.73 -1.41 15.43
C TYR A 140 -0.40 -2.13 15.66
N ASP A 141 -0.37 -3.43 15.45
CA ASP A 141 0.84 -4.23 15.54
C ASP A 141 1.82 -3.94 14.39
N LYS A 142 3.11 -4.25 14.62
CA LYS A 142 4.19 -3.96 13.67
C LYS A 142 4.00 -4.62 12.30
N LYS A 143 3.40 -5.82 12.27
CA LYS A 143 3.15 -6.55 11.02
C LYS A 143 2.07 -5.86 10.19
N THR A 144 0.95 -5.52 10.82
CA THR A 144 -0.13 -4.75 10.17
C THR A 144 0.39 -3.42 9.63
N ILE A 145 1.16 -2.65 10.43
CA ILE A 145 1.74 -1.37 10.01
C ILE A 145 2.64 -1.55 8.79
N LYS A 146 3.55 -2.53 8.82
CA LYS A 146 4.45 -2.83 7.71
C LYS A 146 3.67 -3.17 6.44
N ASN A 147 2.74 -4.11 6.54
CA ASN A 147 1.99 -4.63 5.40
C ASN A 147 1.14 -3.54 4.75
N VAL A 148 0.39 -2.79 5.53
CA VAL A 148 -0.45 -1.70 5.00
C VAL A 148 0.40 -0.60 4.37
N ALA A 149 1.51 -0.21 4.99
CA ALA A 149 2.41 0.79 4.42
C ALA A 149 3.04 0.32 3.10
N SER A 150 3.38 -0.97 2.97
CA SER A 150 3.87 -1.53 1.72
C SER A 150 2.80 -1.50 0.63
N LEU A 151 1.53 -1.79 0.95
CA LEU A 151 0.42 -1.66 -0.01
C LEU A 151 0.32 -0.22 -0.53
N VAL A 152 0.35 0.77 0.36
CA VAL A 152 0.29 2.19 -0.02
C VAL A 152 1.49 2.60 -0.86
N GLU A 153 2.70 2.16 -0.53
CA GLU A 153 3.92 2.51 -1.26
C GLU A 153 3.95 1.92 -2.68
N LEU A 154 3.39 0.72 -2.85
CA LEU A 154 3.52 -0.05 -4.08
C LEU A 154 2.31 0.05 -5.01
N HIS A 155 1.18 0.64 -4.58
CA HIS A 155 -0.08 0.57 -5.34
C HIS A 155 0.00 1.15 -6.76
N LEU A 156 0.91 2.09 -7.02
CA LEU A 156 1.09 2.66 -8.35
C LEU A 156 1.97 1.82 -9.29
N ARG A 157 2.77 0.88 -8.78
CA ARG A 157 3.70 0.10 -9.60
C ARG A 157 3.02 -0.65 -10.75
N PRO A 158 1.90 -1.35 -10.55
CA PRO A 158 1.21 -2.05 -11.63
C PRO A 158 0.78 -1.17 -12.78
N HIS A 159 0.57 0.13 -12.57
CA HIS A 159 0.25 1.06 -13.66
C HIS A 159 1.37 1.20 -14.70
N THR A 160 2.62 0.87 -14.34
CA THR A 160 3.76 0.88 -15.27
C THR A 160 3.79 -0.35 -16.17
N PHE A 161 3.02 -1.41 -15.88
CA PHE A 161 2.93 -2.62 -16.68
C PHE A 161 2.37 -2.38 -18.10
N LYS A 162 1.76 -1.24 -18.35
CA LYS A 162 1.24 -0.85 -19.67
C LYS A 162 2.25 -0.97 -20.81
N MET A 163 3.54 -0.93 -20.51
CA MET A 163 4.64 -1.06 -21.46
C MET A 163 5.21 -2.49 -21.55
N GLY A 164 4.61 -3.44 -20.79
CA GLY A 164 5.19 -4.75 -20.55
C GLY A 164 6.33 -4.70 -19.53
N TRP A 165 6.48 -5.73 -18.74
CA TRP A 165 7.61 -5.87 -17.82
C TRP A 165 8.56 -6.95 -18.32
N THR A 166 9.86 -6.70 -18.17
CA THR A 166 10.88 -7.75 -18.28
C THR A 166 10.76 -8.70 -17.08
N ASP A 167 11.33 -9.90 -17.18
CA ASP A 167 11.36 -10.85 -16.06
C ASP A 167 12.01 -10.25 -14.82
N SER A 168 13.04 -9.40 -14.99
CA SER A 168 13.66 -8.69 -13.87
C SER A 168 12.71 -7.71 -13.19
N ALA A 169 11.87 -7.00 -13.95
CA ALA A 169 10.87 -6.11 -13.37
C ALA A 169 9.78 -6.88 -12.62
N VAL A 170 9.34 -8.05 -13.14
CA VAL A 170 8.41 -8.95 -12.46
C VAL A 170 9.02 -9.47 -11.16
N ARG A 171 10.25 -9.97 -11.19
CA ARG A 171 10.96 -10.43 -9.98
C ARG A 171 11.04 -9.32 -8.93
N ARG A 172 11.42 -8.11 -9.35
CA ARG A 172 11.49 -6.96 -8.44
C ARG A 172 10.14 -6.66 -7.80
N TYR A 173 9.06 -6.67 -8.57
CA TYR A 173 7.72 -6.47 -8.03
C TYR A 173 7.34 -7.54 -7.00
N ILE A 174 7.61 -8.82 -7.30
CA ILE A 174 7.37 -9.94 -6.38
C ILE A 174 8.18 -9.78 -5.08
N VAL A 175 9.47 -9.46 -5.19
CA VAL A 175 10.37 -9.29 -4.03
C VAL A 175 9.96 -8.11 -3.16
N ASP A 176 9.66 -6.97 -3.79
CA ASP A 176 9.27 -5.75 -3.07
C ASP A 176 7.90 -5.90 -2.39
N ALA A 177 6.94 -6.57 -3.04
CA ALA A 177 5.63 -6.87 -2.46
C ALA A 177 5.71 -7.94 -1.35
N GLY A 178 6.59 -8.94 -1.52
CA GLY A 178 6.79 -10.00 -0.54
C GLY A 178 5.47 -10.67 -0.12
N GLU A 179 5.19 -10.72 1.19
CA GLU A 179 3.99 -11.36 1.74
C GLU A 179 2.67 -10.64 1.42
N VAL A 180 2.71 -9.40 0.92
CA VAL A 180 1.50 -8.63 0.57
C VAL A 180 1.17 -8.65 -0.93
N LEU A 181 1.84 -9.48 -1.73
CA LEU A 181 1.67 -9.51 -3.19
C LEU A 181 0.20 -9.73 -3.61
N GLU A 182 -0.49 -10.68 -3.00
CA GLU A 182 -1.91 -10.96 -3.29
C GLU A 182 -2.80 -9.78 -2.86
N ASP A 183 -2.52 -9.21 -1.69
CA ASP A 183 -3.27 -8.06 -1.17
C ASP A 183 -3.06 -6.83 -2.06
N LEU A 184 -1.85 -6.64 -2.59
CA LEU A 184 -1.51 -5.56 -3.51
C LEU A 184 -2.24 -5.71 -4.84
N ASN A 185 -2.26 -6.90 -5.45
CA ASN A 185 -3.00 -7.16 -6.67
C ASN A 185 -4.50 -6.93 -6.48
N ASN A 186 -5.06 -7.35 -5.34
CA ASN A 186 -6.46 -7.09 -4.99
C ASN A 186 -6.75 -5.57 -4.87
N LEU A 187 -5.87 -4.82 -4.20
CA LEU A 187 -5.99 -3.36 -4.06
C LEU A 187 -5.98 -2.67 -5.43
N VAL A 188 -5.02 -3.00 -6.28
CA VAL A 188 -4.88 -2.38 -7.62
C VAL A 188 -6.09 -2.65 -8.50
N ARG A 189 -6.67 -3.85 -8.44
CA ARG A 189 -7.94 -4.16 -9.12
C ARG A 189 -9.09 -3.33 -8.59
N ALA A 190 -9.19 -3.19 -7.28
CA ALA A 190 -10.24 -2.42 -6.62
C ALA A 190 -10.15 -0.92 -6.92
N ASP A 191 -8.94 -0.40 -7.17
CA ASP A 191 -8.67 0.99 -7.51
C ASP A 191 -9.19 1.40 -8.92
N VAL A 192 -9.46 0.42 -9.78
CA VAL A 192 -10.08 0.65 -11.09
C VAL A 192 -11.54 1.06 -10.91
N THR A 193 -11.79 2.35 -10.71
CA THR A 193 -13.13 2.91 -10.44
C THR A 193 -13.70 3.75 -11.59
N THR A 194 -13.10 3.67 -12.79
CA THR A 194 -13.58 4.40 -13.97
C THR A 194 -15.00 3.98 -14.38
N LYS A 195 -15.82 4.96 -14.79
CA LYS A 195 -17.17 4.71 -15.33
C LYS A 195 -17.15 4.23 -16.78
N ASN A 196 -16.04 4.42 -17.50
CA ASN A 196 -15.89 3.96 -18.88
C ASN A 196 -15.59 2.45 -18.86
N LYS A 197 -16.58 1.65 -19.28
CA LYS A 197 -16.50 0.19 -19.29
C LYS A 197 -15.38 -0.34 -20.18
N GLN A 198 -15.18 0.23 -21.36
CA GLN A 198 -14.13 -0.18 -22.29
C GLN A 198 -12.76 0.05 -21.66
N LYS A 199 -12.52 1.26 -21.09
CA LYS A 199 -11.27 1.58 -20.40
C LYS A 199 -11.04 0.68 -19.17
N ALA A 200 -12.10 0.35 -18.42
CA ALA A 200 -12.00 -0.58 -17.32
C ALA A 200 -11.57 -1.96 -17.78
N GLN A 201 -12.18 -2.47 -18.85
CA GLN A 201 -11.87 -3.77 -19.44
C GLN A 201 -10.40 -3.83 -19.89
N GLU A 202 -9.92 -2.83 -20.63
CA GLU A 202 -8.52 -2.74 -21.07
C GLU A 202 -7.52 -2.75 -19.89
N ILE A 203 -7.89 -2.14 -18.77
CA ILE A 203 -7.05 -2.16 -17.56
C ILE A 203 -7.08 -3.56 -16.92
N PHE A 204 -8.24 -4.20 -16.80
CA PHE A 204 -8.34 -5.54 -16.21
C PHE A 204 -7.60 -6.58 -17.05
N GLU A 205 -7.67 -6.54 -18.37
CA GLU A 205 -6.91 -7.42 -19.26
C GLU A 205 -5.39 -7.31 -19.01
N LYS A 206 -4.88 -6.07 -18.82
CA LYS A 206 -3.46 -5.85 -18.48
C LYS A 206 -3.09 -6.35 -17.09
N LEU A 207 -3.99 -6.24 -16.12
CA LEU A 207 -3.77 -6.81 -14.79
C LEU A 207 -3.78 -8.33 -14.82
N ASP A 208 -4.65 -8.94 -15.64
CA ASP A 208 -4.68 -10.40 -15.86
C ASP A 208 -3.39 -10.90 -16.51
N GLU A 209 -2.89 -10.17 -17.52
CA GLU A 209 -1.61 -10.45 -18.15
C GLU A 209 -0.45 -10.35 -17.14
N MET A 210 -0.43 -9.29 -16.34
CA MET A 210 0.57 -9.10 -15.28
C MET A 210 0.54 -10.25 -14.26
N GLU A 211 -0.64 -10.65 -13.78
CA GLU A 211 -0.77 -11.74 -12.83
C GLU A 211 -0.39 -13.10 -13.43
N THR A 212 -0.68 -13.31 -14.70
CA THR A 212 -0.22 -14.50 -15.43
C THR A 212 1.31 -14.53 -15.49
N ARG A 213 1.92 -13.39 -15.81
CA ARG A 213 3.37 -13.26 -15.85
C ARG A 213 4.03 -13.47 -14.49
N ILE A 214 3.42 -12.97 -13.43
CA ILE A 214 3.86 -13.23 -12.05
C ILE A 214 3.83 -14.73 -11.75
N LYS A 215 2.76 -15.45 -12.11
CA LYS A 215 2.66 -16.91 -11.92
C LYS A 215 3.74 -17.67 -12.69
N GLU A 216 3.96 -17.34 -13.96
CA GLU A 216 5.01 -17.94 -14.77
C GLU A 216 6.40 -17.79 -14.15
N VAL A 217 6.72 -16.61 -13.60
CA VAL A 217 8.00 -16.37 -12.94
C VAL A 217 8.10 -17.14 -11.62
N LEU A 218 7.01 -17.18 -10.84
CA LEU A 218 6.98 -17.93 -9.58
C LEU A 218 7.08 -19.44 -9.79
N GLU A 219 6.49 -19.99 -10.87
CA GLU A 219 6.58 -21.40 -11.22
C GLU A 219 7.96 -21.78 -11.73
N LYS A 220 8.61 -20.92 -12.51
CA LYS A 220 9.99 -21.14 -13.01
C LYS A 220 11.04 -21.01 -11.89
N GLU A 221 10.77 -20.13 -10.95
CA GLU A 221 11.70 -19.80 -9.87
C GLU A 221 11.00 -20.06 -8.54
N GLU A 222 11.37 -21.16 -7.85
CA GLU A 222 10.90 -21.33 -6.47
C GLU A 222 11.25 -20.07 -5.65
N MET A 223 10.29 -19.57 -4.85
CA MET A 223 10.46 -18.34 -4.05
C MET A 223 11.71 -18.36 -3.16
N SER A 224 12.14 -19.54 -2.70
CA SER A 224 13.41 -19.75 -1.97
C SER A 224 14.65 -19.43 -2.80
N LYS A 225 14.53 -19.55 -4.12
CA LYS A 225 15.63 -19.29 -5.07
C LYS A 225 15.73 -17.82 -5.49
N LEU A 226 14.79 -16.95 -5.12
CA LEU A 226 14.93 -15.50 -5.29
C LEU A 226 15.86 -14.85 -4.26
N ARG A 227 16.28 -15.58 -3.24
CA ARG A 227 17.30 -15.12 -2.29
C ARG A 227 18.70 -15.32 -2.91
N PRO A 228 19.65 -14.44 -2.60
CA PRO A 228 21.03 -14.69 -2.95
C PRO A 228 21.50 -16.04 -2.43
N PRO A 229 22.40 -16.75 -3.15
CA PRO A 229 22.86 -18.09 -2.75
C PRO A 229 23.79 -18.08 -1.54
N ILE A 230 24.16 -16.89 -1.04
CA ILE A 230 24.90 -16.70 0.22
C ILE A 230 24.12 -15.78 1.16
N SER A 231 24.16 -16.09 2.45
CA SER A 231 23.47 -15.37 3.52
C SER A 231 24.31 -14.24 4.09
N GLY A 232 23.67 -13.34 4.86
CA GLY A 232 24.39 -12.32 5.62
C GLY A 232 25.40 -12.90 6.62
N ASP A 233 25.10 -14.04 7.23
CA ASP A 233 26.01 -14.73 8.14
C ASP A 233 27.24 -15.29 7.40
N GLU A 234 27.05 -15.84 6.20
CA GLU A 234 28.16 -16.28 5.34
C GLU A 234 29.03 -15.11 4.90
N ILE A 235 28.43 -13.94 4.59
CA ILE A 235 29.16 -12.70 4.26
C ILE A 235 29.99 -12.24 5.46
N MET A 236 29.39 -12.19 6.65
CA MET A 236 30.12 -11.83 7.88
C MET A 236 31.30 -12.76 8.13
N SER A 237 31.11 -14.05 7.92
CA SER A 237 32.19 -15.05 8.06
C SER A 237 33.27 -14.93 6.98
N LEU A 238 32.91 -14.60 5.73
CA LEU A 238 33.86 -14.48 4.60
C LEU A 238 34.77 -13.26 4.70
N PHE A 239 34.27 -12.16 5.28
CA PHE A 239 34.95 -10.87 5.32
C PHE A 239 35.31 -10.39 6.72
N ASP A 240 35.15 -11.24 7.74
CA ASP A 240 35.36 -10.93 9.16
C ASP A 240 34.64 -9.62 9.58
N LEU A 241 33.31 -9.55 9.27
CA LEU A 241 32.47 -8.40 9.53
C LEU A 241 31.50 -8.65 10.68
N GLU A 242 31.31 -7.63 11.50
CA GLU A 242 30.23 -7.56 12.45
C GLU A 242 28.91 -7.15 11.75
N PRO A 243 27.72 -7.47 12.35
CA PRO A 243 26.44 -7.01 11.83
C PRO A 243 26.41 -5.49 11.67
N GLY A 244 26.20 -4.99 10.43
CA GLY A 244 26.26 -3.56 10.19
C GLY A 244 26.02 -3.13 8.76
N PRO A 245 26.18 -1.83 8.47
CA PRO A 245 25.87 -1.24 7.16
C PRO A 245 26.63 -1.89 6.00
N LYS A 246 27.87 -2.32 6.19
CA LYS A 246 28.69 -2.96 5.16
C LYS A 246 28.06 -4.27 4.67
N VAL A 247 27.61 -5.13 5.61
CA VAL A 247 26.87 -6.34 5.26
C VAL A 247 25.62 -6.01 4.46
N GLY A 248 24.90 -4.96 4.87
CA GLY A 248 23.71 -4.48 4.17
C GLY A 248 23.98 -4.05 2.73
N VAL A 249 25.10 -3.36 2.46
CA VAL A 249 25.47 -2.94 1.10
C VAL A 249 25.79 -4.15 0.23
N ILE A 250 26.58 -5.11 0.74
CA ILE A 250 26.91 -6.34 0.01
C ILE A 250 25.64 -7.15 -0.27
N MET A 251 24.80 -7.37 0.71
CA MET A 251 23.53 -8.07 0.53
C MET A 251 22.65 -7.40 -0.52
N LYS A 252 22.59 -6.08 -0.53
CA LYS A 252 21.83 -5.32 -1.54
C LYS A 252 22.37 -5.57 -2.95
N ALA A 253 23.69 -5.56 -3.15
CA ALA A 253 24.29 -5.83 -4.45
C ALA A 253 23.95 -7.25 -4.94
N LEU A 254 24.01 -8.25 -4.05
CA LEU A 254 23.64 -9.63 -4.36
C LEU A 254 22.17 -9.79 -4.71
N TYR A 255 21.27 -9.11 -4.01
CA TYR A 255 19.83 -9.08 -4.34
C TYR A 255 19.60 -8.44 -5.72
N GLU A 256 20.27 -7.33 -6.02
CA GLU A 256 20.16 -6.67 -7.32
C GLU A 256 20.62 -7.59 -8.46
N GLN A 257 21.76 -8.29 -8.28
CA GLN A 257 22.23 -9.29 -9.25
C GLN A 257 21.16 -10.38 -9.45
N ARG A 258 20.67 -10.96 -8.36
CA ARG A 258 19.67 -12.04 -8.40
C ARG A 258 18.37 -11.63 -9.12
N ILE A 259 17.93 -10.39 -8.90
CA ILE A 259 16.72 -9.85 -9.56
C ILE A 259 16.96 -9.63 -11.05
N ASN A 260 18.13 -9.12 -11.44
CA ASN A 260 18.42 -8.77 -12.82
C ASN A 260 18.75 -10.00 -13.68
N GLU A 261 19.57 -10.94 -13.17
CA GLU A 261 20.13 -12.05 -13.92
C GLU A 261 19.35 -13.36 -13.76
N GLY A 262 18.52 -13.46 -12.71
CA GLY A 262 17.81 -14.70 -12.39
C GLY A 262 18.67 -15.65 -11.54
N GLU A 263 18.81 -16.92 -11.89
CA GLU A 263 19.59 -17.89 -11.11
C GLU A 263 21.10 -17.57 -11.19
N VAL A 264 21.71 -17.37 -10.03
CA VAL A 264 23.13 -17.01 -9.85
C VAL A 264 23.81 -18.11 -9.06
N SER A 265 24.98 -18.56 -9.49
CA SER A 265 25.75 -19.55 -8.77
C SER A 265 26.37 -18.96 -7.48
N LYS A 266 26.73 -19.86 -6.55
CA LYS A 266 27.37 -19.44 -5.29
C LYS A 266 28.75 -18.78 -5.56
N GLU A 267 29.48 -19.25 -6.55
CA GLU A 267 30.76 -18.72 -6.98
C GLU A 267 30.64 -17.28 -7.50
N GLU A 268 29.65 -17.01 -8.35
CA GLU A 268 29.37 -15.68 -8.89
C GLU A 268 28.96 -14.71 -7.79
N ALA A 269 28.11 -15.16 -6.86
CA ALA A 269 27.71 -14.35 -5.72
C ALA A 269 28.90 -14.00 -4.80
N ILE A 270 29.80 -14.94 -4.53
CA ILE A 270 31.02 -14.68 -3.73
C ILE A 270 31.93 -13.69 -4.47
N LYS A 271 32.06 -13.80 -5.80
CA LYS A 271 32.83 -12.87 -6.61
C LYS A 271 32.29 -11.44 -6.49
N LEU A 272 30.98 -11.26 -6.70
CA LEU A 272 30.33 -9.95 -6.57
C LEU A 272 30.45 -9.41 -5.14
N ALA A 273 30.30 -10.28 -4.13
CA ALA A 273 30.46 -9.88 -2.73
C ALA A 273 31.87 -9.33 -2.45
N LYS A 274 32.94 -9.96 -2.99
CA LYS A 274 34.31 -9.48 -2.89
C LYS A 274 34.49 -8.14 -3.59
N GLU A 275 34.07 -8.04 -4.86
CA GLU A 275 34.15 -6.78 -5.64
C GLU A 275 33.42 -5.64 -4.92
N THR A 276 32.27 -5.93 -4.32
CA THR A 276 31.49 -4.93 -3.55
C THR A 276 32.23 -4.55 -2.26
N PHE A 277 32.80 -5.53 -1.55
CA PHE A 277 33.55 -5.30 -0.31
C PHE A 277 34.79 -4.46 -0.53
N ASP A 278 35.55 -4.73 -1.61
CA ASP A 278 36.80 -4.01 -1.98
C ASP A 278 36.53 -2.53 -2.32
N ASN A 279 35.28 -2.16 -2.62
CA ASN A 279 34.83 -0.80 -2.94
C ASN A 279 34.16 -0.08 -1.75
N LEU A 280 34.16 -0.66 -0.54
CA LEU A 280 33.57 -0.10 0.69
C LEU A 280 34.61 0.54 1.61
#